data_324d13e8a7a8a4e213e2c0b69c5363c0
#
_entry.id   324d13e8a7a8a4e213e2c0b69c5363c0
#
_cell.length_a   1.000
_cell.length_b   1.000
_cell.length_c   1.000
_cell.angle_alpha   90.00
_cell.angle_beta   90.00
_cell.angle_gamma   90.00
#
_symmetry.space_group_name_H-M   'P 1'
#
loop_
_entity.id
_entity.type
_entity.pdbx_description
1 polymer ?
#
loop_
_entity_poly.entity_id
_entity_poly.type
_entity_poly.pdbx_seq_one_letter_code
_entity_poly.pdbx_strand_id
1 'polypeptide(L)'
;VDTRIITDKIICSGALFYAKSTGRFLLVQKAKGKHQGTWGLVGGTTHEDENPWQGLQREVVEEIGFSPQVLKTIPLETFVSNDQVFNFHTYLCVIDQEFVPQLSDEHIGWSWTTVDHAPRPLHQGLRNSFSNRIIRTKLQTIFDLIDLI
;
A
#
# COMPACT_ATOMS: atom_id res chain seq x y z
N VAL A 1 40.71 0.80 -1.21
CA VAL A 1 39.60 1.19 -0.75
C VAL A 1 38.40 0.65 -1.32
N ASP A 2 37.73 0.11 -0.57
CA ASP A 2 36.70 -0.44 -1.08
C ASP A 2 35.57 0.34 -0.89
N THR A 3 35.28 0.96 -1.85
CA THR A 3 34.25 1.81 -1.77
C THR A 3 33.00 1.17 -1.96
N ARG A 4 33.00 -0.12 -1.94
CA ARG A 4 31.84 -0.60 -2.17
C ARG A 4 31.27 -1.16 -1.18
N ILE A 5 31.24 -0.59 -0.23
CA ILE A 5 30.31 -0.81 0.77
C ILE A 5 29.05 -0.27 0.26
N ILE A 6 28.51 -0.94 -0.65
CA ILE A 6 27.26 -0.56 -1.15
C ILE A 6 26.26 -1.21 -0.26
N THR A 7 25.56 -0.43 0.47
CA THR A 7 24.41 -0.92 1.19
C THR A 7 23.30 -1.11 0.19
N ASP A 8 22.85 -2.34 0.02
CA ASP A 8 21.74 -2.62 -0.87
C ASP A 8 20.50 -1.92 -0.36
N LYS A 9 19.82 -1.20 -1.23
CA LYS A 9 18.57 -0.56 -0.89
C LYS A 9 17.47 -1.59 -0.83
N ILE A 10 16.59 -1.41 0.16
CA ILE A 10 15.36 -2.19 0.28
C ILE A 10 14.24 -1.32 -0.26
N ILE A 11 13.61 -1.77 -1.33
CA ILE A 11 12.54 -1.03 -2.00
C ILE A 11 11.25 -1.82 -1.85
N CYS A 12 10.27 -1.20 -1.23
CA CYS A 12 8.95 -1.77 -1.03
C CYS A 12 7.89 -0.90 -1.67
N SER A 13 6.77 -1.50 -2.00
CA SER A 13 5.62 -0.77 -2.56
C SER A 13 4.34 -1.28 -1.94
N GLY A 14 3.37 -0.39 -1.79
CA GLY A 14 2.05 -0.73 -1.28
C GLY A 14 0.95 -0.11 -2.12
N ALA A 15 -0.15 -0.83 -2.26
CA ALA A 15 -1.33 -0.39 -2.98
C ALA A 15 -2.45 -0.10 -1.99
N LEU A 16 -3.00 1.10 -2.08
CA LEU A 16 -4.22 1.48 -1.41
C LEU A 16 -5.34 1.41 -2.45
N PHE A 17 -6.08 0.31 -2.48
CA PHE A 17 -7.19 0.14 -3.42
C PHE A 17 -8.40 0.93 -2.91
N TYR A 18 -8.87 1.86 -3.72
CA TYR A 18 -9.99 2.74 -3.40
C TYR A 18 -11.15 2.47 -4.36
N ALA A 19 -12.29 2.06 -3.83
CA ALA A 19 -13.48 1.74 -4.63
C ALA A 19 -14.36 2.97 -4.78
N LYS A 20 -14.54 3.42 -6.02
CA LYS A 20 -15.38 4.60 -6.32
C LYS A 20 -16.81 4.42 -5.85
N SER A 21 -17.34 3.20 -5.98
CA SER A 21 -18.74 2.92 -5.67
C SER A 21 -19.10 3.12 -4.19
N THR A 22 -18.14 2.94 -3.28
CA THR A 22 -18.40 3.02 -1.85
C THR A 22 -17.60 4.10 -1.13
N GLY A 23 -16.54 4.62 -1.76
CA GLY A 23 -15.65 5.56 -1.09
C GLY A 23 -14.79 4.94 -0.02
N ARG A 24 -14.58 3.62 -0.07
CA ARG A 24 -13.79 2.88 0.92
C ARG A 24 -12.56 2.28 0.28
N PHE A 25 -11.52 2.08 1.08
CA PHE A 25 -10.28 1.45 0.63
C PHE A 25 -10.02 0.16 1.39
N LEU A 26 -9.15 -0.68 0.80
CA LEU A 26 -8.84 -2.01 1.32
C LEU A 26 -7.63 -1.99 2.24
N LEU A 27 -7.79 -2.56 3.42
CA LEU A 27 -6.68 -2.91 4.30
C LEU A 27 -6.70 -4.41 4.55
N VAL A 28 -5.51 -4.98 4.74
CA VAL A 28 -5.32 -6.40 5.03
C VAL A 28 -4.55 -6.57 6.34
N GLN A 29 -4.87 -7.64 7.07
CA GLN A 29 -4.27 -7.90 8.38
C GLN A 29 -3.19 -8.97 8.28
N LYS A 30 -2.00 -8.65 8.78
CA LYS A 30 -0.87 -9.56 8.77
C LYS A 30 -1.10 -10.77 9.67
N ALA A 31 -0.86 -11.96 9.14
CA ALA A 31 -1.03 -13.22 9.86
C ALA A 31 0.20 -13.59 10.70
N LYS A 32 1.38 -13.15 10.31
CA LYS A 32 2.63 -13.61 10.90
C LYS A 32 3.75 -12.59 10.72
N GLY A 33 4.87 -12.84 11.39
CA GLY A 33 6.06 -12.04 11.26
C GLY A 33 6.10 -10.84 12.19
N LYS A 34 7.01 -9.91 11.90
CA LYS A 34 7.32 -8.80 12.77
C LYS A 34 6.12 -7.88 13.04
N HIS A 35 5.24 -7.75 12.04
CA HIS A 35 4.08 -6.87 12.13
C HIS A 35 2.77 -7.64 12.28
N GLN A 36 2.83 -8.84 12.85
CA GLN A 36 1.67 -9.70 13.03
C GLN A 36 0.52 -8.95 13.70
N GLY A 37 -0.68 -9.12 13.17
CA GLY A 37 -1.90 -8.52 13.72
C GLY A 37 -2.16 -7.09 13.27
N THR A 38 -1.21 -6.43 12.60
CA THR A 38 -1.42 -5.06 12.13
C THR A 38 -2.12 -5.05 10.77
N TRP A 39 -2.87 -3.97 10.55
CA TRP A 39 -3.59 -3.72 9.30
C TRP A 39 -2.78 -2.79 8.43
N GLY A 40 -2.63 -3.12 7.17
CA GLY A 40 -1.82 -2.34 6.25
C GLY A 40 -2.24 -2.49 4.81
N LEU A 41 -1.39 -1.98 3.93
CA LEU A 41 -1.60 -2.02 2.49
C LEU A 41 -1.27 -3.39 1.93
N VAL A 42 -1.80 -3.67 0.76
CA VAL A 42 -1.37 -4.81 -0.06
C VAL A 42 -0.05 -4.42 -0.73
N GLY A 43 0.97 -5.24 -0.59
CA GLY A 43 2.26 -4.95 -1.21
C GLY A 43 3.40 -5.72 -0.58
N GLY A 44 4.62 -5.37 -0.96
CA GLY A 44 5.80 -6.04 -0.45
C GLY A 44 7.09 -5.52 -1.07
N THR A 45 8.13 -6.33 -0.94
CA THR A 45 9.48 -5.97 -1.37
C THR A 45 9.66 -6.17 -2.87
N THR A 46 10.24 -5.18 -3.53
CA THR A 46 10.60 -5.23 -4.94
C THR A 46 11.86 -6.08 -5.13
N HIS A 47 11.87 -6.96 -6.12
CA HIS A 47 13.05 -7.73 -6.48
C HIS A 47 14.02 -6.87 -7.29
N GLU A 48 15.29 -7.30 -7.37
CA GLU A 48 16.35 -6.52 -8.06
C GLU A 48 16.04 -6.27 -9.52
N ASP A 49 15.37 -7.21 -10.19
CA ASP A 49 15.08 -7.12 -11.61
C ASP A 49 13.73 -6.42 -11.90
N GLU A 50 13.10 -5.85 -10.87
CA GLU A 50 11.83 -5.17 -10.98
C GLU A 50 11.97 -3.70 -10.66
N ASN A 51 11.16 -2.83 -11.30
CA ASN A 51 10.94 -1.50 -10.76
C ASN A 51 9.83 -1.57 -9.69
N PRO A 52 9.63 -0.49 -8.90
CA PRO A 52 8.65 -0.53 -7.80
C PRO A 52 7.23 -0.91 -8.24
N TRP A 53 6.79 -0.44 -9.40
CA TRP A 53 5.46 -0.75 -9.91
C TRP A 53 5.32 -2.23 -10.29
N GLN A 54 6.34 -2.78 -10.95
CA GLN A 54 6.35 -4.20 -11.32
C GLN A 54 6.32 -5.09 -10.08
N GLY A 55 7.11 -4.75 -9.07
CA GLY A 55 7.12 -5.47 -7.80
C GLY A 55 5.76 -5.42 -7.12
N LEU A 56 5.11 -4.26 -7.14
CA LEU A 56 3.77 -4.12 -6.57
C LEU A 56 2.75 -4.97 -7.30
N GLN A 57 2.76 -4.98 -8.63
CA GLN A 57 1.82 -5.80 -9.41
C GLN A 57 1.97 -7.29 -9.08
N ARG A 58 3.19 -7.76 -8.93
CA ARG A 58 3.47 -9.15 -8.55
C ARG A 58 2.94 -9.44 -7.15
N GLU A 59 3.25 -8.58 -6.17
CA GLU A 59 2.81 -8.75 -4.79
C GLU A 59 1.28 -8.74 -4.66
N VAL A 60 0.61 -7.89 -5.43
CA VAL A 60 -0.86 -7.84 -5.44
C VAL A 60 -1.44 -9.20 -5.82
N VAL A 61 -0.96 -9.79 -6.91
CA VAL A 61 -1.44 -11.11 -7.34
C VAL A 61 -1.15 -12.18 -6.29
N GLU A 62 0.03 -12.14 -5.68
CA GLU A 62 0.39 -13.10 -4.63
C GLU A 62 -0.50 -12.97 -3.39
N GLU A 63 -0.82 -11.75 -3.00
CA GLU A 63 -1.51 -11.51 -1.72
C GLU A 63 -3.02 -11.54 -1.81
N ILE A 64 -3.62 -11.13 -2.92
CA ILE A 64 -5.08 -11.11 -3.04
C ILE A 64 -5.62 -12.02 -4.15
N GLY A 65 -4.74 -12.75 -4.84
CA GLY A 65 -5.13 -13.84 -5.73
C GLY A 65 -5.46 -13.45 -7.16
N PHE A 66 -5.47 -12.16 -7.50
CA PHE A 66 -5.75 -11.69 -8.86
C PHE A 66 -5.27 -10.25 -9.03
N SER A 67 -5.28 -9.78 -10.27
CA SER A 67 -4.94 -8.40 -10.60
C SER A 67 -6.22 -7.59 -10.82
N PRO A 68 -6.62 -6.72 -9.89
CA PRO A 68 -7.82 -5.91 -10.07
C PRO A 68 -7.69 -4.97 -11.27
N GLN A 69 -8.83 -4.67 -11.91
CA GLN A 69 -8.84 -3.67 -12.97
C GLN A 69 -8.77 -2.29 -12.35
N VAL A 70 -7.63 -1.61 -12.53
CA VAL A 70 -7.38 -0.31 -11.98
C VAL A 70 -7.72 0.77 -13.01
N LEU A 71 -8.61 1.68 -12.64
CA LEU A 71 -9.02 2.80 -13.50
C LEU A 71 -7.97 3.89 -13.53
N LYS A 72 -7.32 4.13 -12.40
CA LYS A 72 -6.31 5.17 -12.26
C LYS A 72 -5.32 4.77 -11.17
N THR A 73 -4.03 4.97 -11.43
CA THR A 73 -2.97 4.79 -10.44
C THR A 73 -2.34 6.13 -10.13
N ILE A 74 -2.35 6.51 -8.88
CA ILE A 74 -1.86 7.81 -8.44
C ILE A 74 -0.76 7.60 -7.40
N PRO A 75 0.50 8.02 -7.67
CA PRO A 75 1.53 7.99 -6.63
C PRO A 75 1.11 8.88 -5.47
N LEU A 76 1.04 8.30 -4.28
CA LEU A 76 0.59 9.03 -3.11
C LEU A 76 1.75 9.56 -2.30
N GLU A 77 2.70 8.70 -1.99
CA GLU A 77 3.79 9.03 -1.09
C GLU A 77 5.00 8.16 -1.38
N THR A 78 6.20 8.72 -1.24
CA THR A 78 7.43 7.94 -1.17
C THR A 78 8.10 8.25 0.16
N PHE A 79 8.27 7.24 0.98
CA PHE A 79 9.00 7.36 2.24
C PHE A 79 10.43 6.86 2.02
N VAL A 80 11.40 7.63 2.50
CA VAL A 80 12.81 7.24 2.47
C VAL A 80 13.34 7.35 3.89
N SER A 81 13.95 6.28 4.39
CA SER A 81 14.56 6.29 5.73
C SER A 81 15.73 7.25 5.81
N ASN A 82 16.10 7.66 7.02
CA ASN A 82 17.18 8.62 7.22
C ASN A 82 18.51 8.14 6.65
N ASP A 83 18.79 6.85 6.70
CA ASP A 83 19.99 6.25 6.13
C ASP A 83 19.86 5.98 4.61
N GLN A 84 18.70 6.29 4.03
CA GLN A 84 18.38 6.11 2.61
C GLN A 84 18.43 4.67 2.12
N VAL A 85 18.45 3.72 3.02
CA VAL A 85 18.45 2.29 2.68
C VAL A 85 17.05 1.79 2.37
N PHE A 86 16.04 2.22 3.15
CA PHE A 86 14.67 1.75 2.99
C PHE A 86 13.83 2.78 2.26
N ASN A 87 13.19 2.35 1.18
CA ASN A 87 12.28 3.19 0.39
C ASN A 87 10.92 2.49 0.31
N PHE A 88 9.84 3.22 0.55
CA PHE A 88 8.50 2.68 0.44
C PHE A 88 7.65 3.58 -0.46
N HIS A 89 7.14 3.01 -1.54
CA HIS A 89 6.30 3.71 -2.51
C HIS A 89 4.85 3.33 -2.30
N THR A 90 3.99 4.30 -2.02
CA THR A 90 2.55 4.06 -1.86
C THR A 90 1.81 4.60 -3.07
N TYR A 91 0.97 3.73 -3.65
CA TYR A 91 0.13 4.08 -4.80
C TYR A 91 -1.34 3.99 -4.40
N LEU A 92 -2.11 5.02 -4.74
CA LEU A 92 -3.56 4.95 -4.68
C LEU A 92 -4.05 4.34 -5.98
N CYS A 93 -4.70 3.18 -5.87
CA CYS A 93 -5.21 2.45 -7.03
C CYS A 93 -6.74 2.56 -7.04
N VAL A 94 -7.26 3.40 -7.91
CA VAL A 94 -8.71 3.64 -8.01
C VAL A 94 -9.34 2.52 -8.81
N ILE A 95 -10.33 1.85 -8.23
CA ILE A 95 -11.11 0.80 -8.88
C ILE A 95 -12.59 1.17 -8.84
N ASP A 96 -13.40 0.49 -9.64
CA ASP A 96 -14.83 0.78 -9.71
C ASP A 96 -15.58 0.31 -8.47
N GLN A 97 -15.42 -0.94 -8.10
CA GLN A 97 -16.18 -1.58 -7.01
C GLN A 97 -15.26 -2.36 -6.08
N GLU A 98 -15.72 -2.55 -4.84
CA GLU A 98 -15.05 -3.44 -3.89
C GLU A 98 -15.03 -4.86 -4.42
N PHE A 99 -14.02 -5.62 -4.02
CA PHE A 99 -13.89 -7.03 -4.37
C PHE A 99 -13.62 -7.85 -3.11
N VAL A 100 -13.79 -9.16 -3.22
CA VAL A 100 -13.45 -10.10 -2.16
C VAL A 100 -12.08 -10.68 -2.47
N PRO A 101 -11.05 -10.36 -1.68
CA PRO A 101 -9.70 -10.87 -1.93
C PRO A 101 -9.61 -12.36 -1.58
N GLN A 102 -8.73 -13.06 -2.31
CA GLN A 102 -8.35 -14.42 -1.97
C GLN A 102 -6.99 -14.32 -1.29
N LEU A 103 -7.01 -14.26 0.05
CA LEU A 103 -5.81 -14.02 0.82
C LEU A 103 -4.86 -15.22 0.79
N SER A 104 -3.55 -14.92 0.71
CA SER A 104 -2.51 -15.92 0.94
C SER A 104 -2.39 -16.18 2.45
N ASP A 105 -1.47 -17.08 2.83
CA ASP A 105 -1.21 -17.36 4.24
C ASP A 105 -0.52 -16.23 5.00
N GLU A 106 -0.11 -15.17 4.30
CA GLU A 106 0.49 -14.01 4.93
C GLU A 106 -0.52 -13.08 5.61
N HIS A 107 -1.80 -13.22 5.28
CA HIS A 107 -2.86 -12.37 5.80
C HIS A 107 -4.02 -13.21 6.33
N ILE A 108 -4.65 -12.72 7.41
CA ILE A 108 -5.77 -13.41 8.05
C ILE A 108 -7.06 -12.61 7.99
N GLY A 109 -7.03 -11.40 7.49
CA GLY A 109 -8.23 -10.58 7.43
C GLY A 109 -8.13 -9.48 6.40
N TRP A 110 -9.28 -8.96 6.02
CA TRP A 110 -9.38 -7.83 5.11
C TRP A 110 -10.58 -6.97 5.49
N SER A 111 -10.48 -5.68 5.18
CA SER A 111 -11.54 -4.74 5.51
C SER A 111 -11.57 -3.61 4.49
N TRP A 112 -12.76 -3.30 3.99
CA TRP A 112 -13.00 -2.07 3.24
C TRP A 112 -13.43 -1.01 4.23
N THR A 113 -12.72 0.11 4.28
CA THR A 113 -12.88 1.09 5.35
C THR A 113 -12.54 2.50 4.89
N THR A 114 -12.74 3.45 5.79
CA THR A 114 -12.29 4.84 5.62
C THR A 114 -11.19 5.11 6.65
N VAL A 115 -10.52 6.27 6.52
CA VAL A 115 -9.46 6.64 7.46
C VAL A 115 -9.98 6.64 8.89
N ASP A 116 -11.19 7.22 9.11
CA ASP A 116 -11.72 7.38 10.45
C ASP A 116 -12.25 6.08 11.08
N HIS A 117 -12.56 5.09 10.27
CA HIS A 117 -13.11 3.81 10.73
C HIS A 117 -12.14 2.65 10.54
N ALA A 118 -10.88 2.94 10.25
CA ALA A 118 -9.89 1.91 9.99
C ALA A 118 -9.72 0.98 11.19
N PRO A 119 -9.61 -0.33 10.95
CA PRO A 119 -9.36 -1.28 12.03
C PRO A 119 -7.98 -1.04 12.66
N ARG A 120 -7.84 -1.44 13.91
CA ARG A 120 -6.61 -1.24 14.67
C ARG A 120 -6.04 -2.59 15.14
N PRO A 121 -4.74 -2.67 15.37
CA PRO A 121 -3.73 -1.61 15.17
C PRO A 121 -3.32 -1.50 13.70
N LEU A 122 -3.03 -0.28 13.27
CA LEU A 122 -2.47 -0.05 11.94
C LEU A 122 -0.98 -0.34 11.94
N HIS A 123 -0.48 -0.81 10.81
CA HIS A 123 0.96 -0.86 10.56
C HIS A 123 1.55 0.54 10.76
N GLN A 124 2.74 0.62 11.38
CA GLN A 124 3.32 1.90 11.79
C GLN A 124 3.45 2.89 10.63
N GLY A 125 3.90 2.42 9.46
CA GLY A 125 4.04 3.28 8.29
C GLY A 125 2.71 3.87 7.84
N LEU A 126 1.68 3.06 7.80
CA LEU A 126 0.34 3.52 7.41
C LEU A 126 -0.23 4.47 8.47
N ARG A 127 0.00 4.17 9.75
CA ARG A 127 -0.41 5.05 10.84
C ARG A 127 0.23 6.42 10.71
N ASN A 128 1.52 6.46 10.37
CA ASN A 128 2.23 7.70 10.15
C ASN A 128 1.65 8.47 8.97
N SER A 129 1.37 7.81 7.86
CA SER A 129 0.79 8.44 6.67
C SER A 129 -0.58 9.02 6.96
N PHE A 130 -1.44 8.27 7.64
CA PHE A 130 -2.80 8.73 7.98
C PHE A 130 -2.78 9.86 9.02
N SER A 131 -1.73 9.98 9.80
CA SER A 131 -1.56 11.07 10.78
C SER A 131 -0.88 12.29 10.17
N ASN A 132 -0.28 12.16 8.99
CA ASN A 132 0.45 13.23 8.34
C ASN A 132 -0.54 14.16 7.64
N ARG A 133 -0.53 15.44 8.05
CA ARG A 133 -1.47 16.43 7.52
C ARG A 133 -1.36 16.62 6.02
N ILE A 134 -0.14 16.59 5.48
CA ILE A 134 0.09 16.79 4.05
C ILE A 134 -0.49 15.60 3.27
N ILE A 135 -0.24 14.39 3.71
CA ILE A 135 -0.77 13.18 3.08
C ILE A 135 -2.28 13.12 3.17
N ARG A 136 -2.86 13.46 4.32
CA ARG A 136 -4.32 13.51 4.48
C ARG A 136 -4.95 14.54 3.56
N THR A 137 -4.33 15.71 3.41
CA THR A 137 -4.83 16.75 2.52
C THR A 137 -4.76 16.28 1.07
N LYS A 138 -3.67 15.63 0.67
CA LYS A 138 -3.53 15.06 -0.66
C LYS A 138 -4.61 14.02 -0.93
N LEU A 139 -4.83 13.11 -0.01
CA LEU A 139 -5.88 12.08 -0.12
C LEU A 139 -7.25 12.72 -0.27
N GLN A 140 -7.59 13.69 0.57
CA GLN A 140 -8.89 14.34 0.53
C GLN A 140 -9.10 15.06 -0.80
N THR A 141 -8.08 15.75 -1.29
CA THR A 141 -8.14 16.41 -2.60
C THR A 141 -8.41 15.40 -3.71
N ILE A 142 -7.73 14.26 -3.69
CA ILE A 142 -7.93 13.21 -4.68
C ILE A 142 -9.36 12.66 -4.58
N PHE A 143 -9.83 12.37 -3.37
CA PHE A 143 -11.18 11.84 -3.16
C PHE A 143 -12.25 12.82 -3.65
N ASP A 144 -12.06 14.12 -3.45
CA ASP A 144 -12.99 15.14 -3.93
C ASP A 144 -13.04 15.20 -5.45
N LEU A 145 -11.95 14.83 -6.12
CA LEU A 145 -11.85 14.90 -7.58
C LEU A 145 -12.04 13.53 -8.26
N ILE A 146 -12.28 12.48 -7.47
CA ILE A 146 -12.25 11.12 -8.01
C ILE A 146 -13.30 10.90 -9.10
N ASP A 147 -14.44 11.56 -9.01
CA ASP A 147 -15.51 11.41 -9.98
C ASP A 147 -15.17 12.04 -11.34
N LEU A 148 -14.10 12.83 -11.38
CA LEU A 148 -13.62 13.45 -12.62
C LEU A 148 -12.58 12.58 -13.34
N ILE A 149 -12.20 11.48 -12.72
CA ILE A 149 -11.18 10.59 -13.26
C ILE A 149 -11.79 9.55 -14.18
#